data_bac39e84cd6784d5c8a734c08cb0f2fb
#
_entry.id   bac39e84cd6784d5c8a734c08cb0f2fb
#
_cell.length_a   1.000
_cell.length_b   1.000
_cell.length_c   1.000
_cell.angle_alpha   90.00
_cell.angle_beta   90.00
_cell.angle_gamma   90.00
#
_symmetry.space_group_name_H-M   'P 1'
#
loop_
_entity.id
_entity.type
_entity.pdbx_description
1 polymer ?
#
loop_
_entity_poly.entity_id
_entity_poly.type
_entity_poly.pdbx_seq_one_letter_code
_entity_poly.pdbx_strand_id
1 'polypeptide(L)'
;MKAVWYERTGAAPDVLTFGEMPTPEAGPGEVRVRLEASGVNPADVGRRAGSYRPLEFPRVIPNSDGAGIVDQVGGGVTRLQVGQRVWLFNGQRNGRAFGTAAEYIALAEHLVTPLPDDVSFAAGATLGIPCMTAWCCLFGDGTIAGQTVLVTGGAGAVGHYAVQLAKGGGAQVIATVSSPEKAEQARRAGADLVINYRTEDVVAKTMAFTGQRGVDRVVDVDFGGNLSTTLKLMAMNSTIAVYATNGNRAPVVPMRELMEKCIALRALVLFALPPALLASAQADISKWLATGKRLHTIAAQFRLAETAQAHLAVEKGDKLGTVIVDCAR
;
A
#
# COMPACT_ATOMS: atom_id res chain seq x y z
N MET A 1 -8.51 0.96 -26.57
CA MET A 1 -8.05 1.78 -25.45
C MET A 1 -6.54 1.90 -25.47
N LYS A 2 -5.97 3.00 -25.01
CA LYS A 2 -4.53 3.10 -24.74
C LYS A 2 -4.18 2.33 -23.47
N ALA A 3 -3.02 1.65 -23.49
CA ALA A 3 -2.52 0.88 -22.35
C ALA A 3 -0.99 0.77 -22.42
N VAL A 4 -0.40 0.40 -21.29
CA VAL A 4 1.00 -0.02 -21.21
C VAL A 4 1.03 -1.50 -20.82
N TRP A 5 1.84 -2.31 -21.51
CA TRP A 5 1.94 -3.73 -21.23
C TRP A 5 3.38 -4.24 -21.37
N TYR A 6 3.61 -5.47 -20.91
CA TYR A 6 4.85 -6.22 -21.13
C TYR A 6 4.53 -7.68 -21.44
N GLU A 7 5.42 -8.32 -22.22
CA GLU A 7 5.31 -9.71 -22.70
C GLU A 7 6.51 -10.57 -22.23
N ARG A 8 7.46 -9.95 -21.56
CA ARG A 8 8.60 -10.57 -20.88
C ARG A 8 8.99 -9.75 -19.66
N THR A 9 9.59 -10.39 -18.67
CA THR A 9 10.15 -9.67 -17.52
C THR A 9 11.48 -9.02 -17.86
N GLY A 10 11.85 -7.95 -17.15
CA GLY A 10 13.09 -7.22 -17.39
C GLY A 10 13.06 -5.80 -16.84
N ALA A 11 14.00 -4.92 -17.26
CA ALA A 11 14.02 -3.51 -16.88
C ALA A 11 12.85 -2.74 -17.52
N ALA A 12 12.32 -1.72 -16.81
CA ALA A 12 11.12 -1.02 -17.25
C ALA A 12 11.22 -0.44 -18.68
N PRO A 13 12.30 0.25 -19.07
CA PRO A 13 12.42 0.81 -20.41
C PRO A 13 12.49 -0.25 -21.52
N ASP A 14 12.94 -1.48 -21.19
CA ASP A 14 13.19 -2.53 -22.17
C ASP A 14 11.97 -3.41 -22.43
N VAL A 15 10.99 -3.39 -21.54
CA VAL A 15 9.86 -4.34 -21.59
C VAL A 15 8.49 -3.68 -21.61
N LEU A 16 8.35 -2.45 -21.12
CA LEU A 16 7.07 -1.74 -21.11
C LEU A 16 6.81 -1.08 -22.47
N THR A 17 5.73 -1.50 -23.11
CA THR A 17 5.28 -0.99 -24.42
C THR A 17 3.98 -0.20 -24.21
N PHE A 18 3.92 1.02 -24.74
CA PHE A 18 2.71 1.84 -24.81
C PHE A 18 2.06 1.71 -26.20
N GLY A 19 0.75 1.55 -26.25
CA GLY A 19 0.01 1.43 -27.50
C GLY A 19 -1.48 1.18 -27.30
N GLU A 20 -2.13 0.69 -28.35
CA GLU A 20 -3.55 0.39 -28.35
C GLU A 20 -3.83 -1.09 -28.06
N MET A 21 -4.86 -1.33 -27.26
CA MET A 21 -5.39 -2.65 -26.92
C MET A 21 -6.92 -2.64 -27.02
N PRO A 22 -7.57 -3.79 -27.20
CA PRO A 22 -9.02 -3.89 -27.09
C PRO A 22 -9.53 -3.35 -25.75
N THR A 23 -10.60 -2.57 -25.77
CA THR A 23 -11.26 -2.11 -24.55
C THR A 23 -11.99 -3.30 -23.91
N PRO A 24 -11.80 -3.59 -22.61
CA PRO A 24 -12.48 -4.70 -21.96
C PRO A 24 -13.97 -4.42 -21.79
N GLU A 25 -14.79 -5.47 -21.76
CA GLU A 25 -16.21 -5.40 -21.41
C GLU A 25 -16.42 -5.95 -19.99
N ALA A 26 -17.39 -5.37 -19.25
CA ALA A 26 -17.77 -5.88 -17.93
C ALA A 26 -18.57 -7.18 -18.06
N GLY A 27 -18.01 -8.27 -17.56
CA GLY A 27 -18.69 -9.56 -17.44
C GLY A 27 -19.72 -9.60 -16.28
N PRO A 28 -20.42 -10.71 -16.08
CA PRO A 28 -21.32 -10.88 -14.93
C PRO A 28 -20.58 -10.67 -13.60
N GLY A 29 -21.15 -9.84 -12.72
CA GLY A 29 -20.55 -9.46 -11.42
C GLY A 29 -19.36 -8.52 -11.53
N GLU A 30 -19.02 -8.02 -12.71
CA GLU A 30 -17.94 -7.07 -12.93
C GLU A 30 -18.45 -5.66 -13.24
N VAL A 31 -17.61 -4.68 -12.98
CA VAL A 31 -17.76 -3.31 -13.47
C VAL A 31 -16.58 -2.95 -14.35
N ARG A 32 -16.80 -2.14 -15.37
CA ARG A 32 -15.73 -1.47 -16.09
C ARG A 32 -15.55 -0.07 -15.53
N VAL A 33 -14.29 0.25 -15.24
CA VAL A 33 -13.90 1.57 -14.74
C VAL A 33 -13.07 2.27 -15.81
N ARG A 34 -13.49 3.46 -16.22
CA ARG A 34 -12.65 4.40 -16.95
C ARG A 34 -11.68 5.02 -15.96
N LEU A 35 -10.40 4.67 -16.12
CA LEU A 35 -9.35 5.06 -15.20
C LEU A 35 -8.91 6.52 -15.42
N GLU A 36 -8.84 7.25 -14.32
CA GLU A 36 -8.26 8.60 -14.27
C GLU A 36 -6.84 8.56 -13.72
N ALA A 37 -6.57 7.62 -12.79
CA ALA A 37 -5.26 7.48 -12.15
C ALA A 37 -4.95 6.01 -11.82
N SER A 38 -3.67 5.65 -11.94
CA SER A 38 -3.11 4.34 -11.59
C SER A 38 -1.96 4.51 -10.60
N GLY A 39 -1.98 3.79 -9.48
CA GLY A 39 -0.92 3.78 -8.48
C GLY A 39 0.16 2.76 -8.79
N VAL A 40 1.44 3.15 -8.66
CA VAL A 40 2.58 2.26 -8.90
C VAL A 40 3.19 1.83 -7.56
N ASN A 41 3.22 0.53 -7.31
CA ASN A 41 3.73 -0.05 -6.08
C ASN A 41 5.03 -0.85 -6.30
N PRO A 42 5.88 -1.01 -5.27
CA PRO A 42 7.07 -1.89 -5.37
C PRO A 42 6.73 -3.32 -5.80
N ALA A 43 5.56 -3.83 -5.42
CA ALA A 43 5.08 -5.16 -5.83
C ALA A 43 4.79 -5.25 -7.33
N ASP A 44 4.32 -4.18 -7.97
CA ASP A 44 4.10 -4.11 -9.42
C ASP A 44 5.43 -4.08 -10.18
N VAL A 45 6.36 -3.26 -9.68
CA VAL A 45 7.73 -3.16 -10.20
C VAL A 45 8.46 -4.50 -10.11
N GLY A 46 8.42 -5.16 -8.94
CA GLY A 46 9.07 -6.46 -8.75
C GLY A 46 8.47 -7.55 -9.63
N ARG A 47 7.14 -7.53 -9.88
CA ARG A 47 6.49 -8.48 -10.78
C ARG A 47 6.92 -8.25 -12.24
N ARG A 48 6.92 -7.02 -12.72
CA ARG A 48 7.42 -6.68 -14.06
C ARG A 48 8.90 -7.05 -14.22
N ALA A 49 9.72 -6.83 -13.19
CA ALA A 49 11.14 -7.18 -13.21
C ALA A 49 11.43 -8.70 -13.14
N GLY A 50 10.42 -9.54 -12.80
CA GLY A 50 10.59 -10.99 -12.62
C GLY A 50 11.19 -11.37 -11.26
N SER A 51 11.18 -10.46 -10.27
CA SER A 51 11.81 -10.69 -8.95
C SER A 51 11.08 -11.71 -8.07
N TYR A 52 9.80 -11.98 -8.34
CA TYR A 52 8.96 -12.84 -7.49
C TYR A 52 8.53 -14.14 -8.15
N ARG A 53 8.10 -14.08 -9.40
CA ARG A 53 7.57 -15.23 -10.16
C ARG A 53 7.83 -15.06 -11.65
N PRO A 54 7.90 -16.14 -12.41
CA PRO A 54 7.84 -16.10 -13.89
C PRO A 54 6.58 -15.40 -14.37
N LEU A 55 6.59 -14.93 -15.62
CA LEU A 55 5.43 -14.36 -16.28
C LEU A 55 4.33 -15.43 -16.43
N GLU A 56 3.13 -15.14 -15.91
CA GLU A 56 2.01 -16.08 -15.88
C GLU A 56 1.11 -15.98 -17.13
N PHE A 57 1.22 -14.88 -17.87
CA PHE A 57 0.37 -14.57 -19.04
C PHE A 57 1.21 -14.08 -20.21
N PRO A 58 0.80 -14.34 -21.46
CA PRO A 58 1.54 -13.88 -22.65
C PRO A 58 1.73 -12.36 -22.69
N ARG A 59 0.76 -11.62 -22.14
CA ARG A 59 0.77 -10.15 -22.07
C ARG A 59 0.17 -9.69 -20.76
N VAL A 60 0.80 -8.70 -20.12
CA VAL A 60 0.38 -8.17 -18.81
C VAL A 60 0.35 -6.65 -18.84
N ILE A 61 -0.78 -6.05 -18.48
CA ILE A 61 -0.86 -4.63 -18.12
C ILE A 61 -0.48 -4.51 -16.64
N PRO A 62 0.58 -3.74 -16.28
CA PRO A 62 1.00 -3.62 -14.89
C PRO A 62 0.05 -2.78 -14.05
N ASN A 63 0.43 -2.63 -12.78
CA ASN A 63 -0.18 -1.86 -11.71
C ASN A 63 -1.50 -2.47 -11.19
N SER A 64 -1.68 -2.33 -9.89
CA SER A 64 -2.77 -3.00 -9.17
C SER A 64 -3.81 -2.03 -8.64
N ASP A 65 -3.42 -0.79 -8.38
CA ASP A 65 -4.26 0.23 -7.76
C ASP A 65 -4.69 1.27 -8.79
N GLY A 66 -5.92 1.74 -8.66
CA GLY A 66 -6.41 2.78 -9.54
C GLY A 66 -7.61 3.52 -8.97
N ALA A 67 -8.00 4.58 -9.64
CA ALA A 67 -9.23 5.31 -9.38
C ALA A 67 -9.79 5.89 -10.68
N GLY A 68 -11.11 6.00 -10.74
CA GLY A 68 -11.78 6.47 -11.94
C GLY A 68 -13.29 6.51 -11.78
N ILE A 69 -13.99 6.35 -12.89
CA ILE A 69 -15.46 6.41 -12.97
C ILE A 69 -15.97 5.10 -13.56
N VAL A 70 -16.95 4.49 -12.92
CA VAL A 70 -17.66 3.34 -13.47
C VAL A 70 -18.37 3.78 -14.76
N ASP A 71 -18.06 3.15 -15.89
CA ASP A 71 -18.69 3.47 -17.18
C ASP A 71 -19.54 2.33 -17.74
N GLN A 72 -19.41 1.11 -17.19
CA GLN A 72 -20.22 -0.04 -17.52
C GLN A 72 -20.41 -0.94 -16.31
N VAL A 73 -21.59 -1.54 -16.15
CA VAL A 73 -21.90 -2.55 -15.14
C VAL A 73 -22.38 -3.82 -15.80
N GLY A 74 -21.83 -4.96 -15.39
CA GLY A 74 -22.25 -6.28 -15.84
C GLY A 74 -23.47 -6.80 -15.09
N GLY A 75 -24.05 -7.88 -15.58
CA GLY A 75 -25.21 -8.50 -14.93
C GLY A 75 -24.88 -8.96 -13.50
N GLY A 76 -25.80 -8.74 -12.56
CA GLY A 76 -25.66 -9.13 -11.15
C GLY A 76 -24.89 -8.14 -10.26
N VAL A 77 -24.36 -7.05 -10.80
CA VAL A 77 -23.78 -5.96 -10.01
C VAL A 77 -24.89 -5.23 -9.26
N THR A 78 -24.73 -5.01 -7.96
CA THR A 78 -25.76 -4.41 -7.09
C THR A 78 -25.30 -3.22 -6.28
N ARG A 79 -23.98 -3.04 -6.08
CA ARG A 79 -23.42 -2.02 -5.19
C ARG A 79 -22.87 -0.78 -5.89
N LEU A 80 -22.70 -0.86 -7.21
CA LEU A 80 -22.09 0.18 -8.02
C LEU A 80 -22.98 0.52 -9.22
N GLN A 81 -22.88 1.77 -9.68
CA GLN A 81 -23.65 2.28 -10.82
C GLN A 81 -22.77 3.10 -11.78
N VAL A 82 -23.19 3.20 -13.03
CA VAL A 82 -22.55 4.05 -14.04
C VAL A 82 -22.50 5.51 -13.57
N GLY A 83 -21.38 6.17 -13.78
CA GLY A 83 -21.10 7.54 -13.34
C GLY A 83 -20.50 7.65 -11.94
N GLN A 84 -20.47 6.57 -11.16
CA GLN A 84 -19.96 6.56 -9.81
C GLN A 84 -18.43 6.69 -9.78
N ARG A 85 -17.90 7.61 -8.96
CA ARG A 85 -16.48 7.74 -8.66
C ARG A 85 -16.04 6.60 -7.75
N VAL A 86 -14.90 5.98 -8.08
CA VAL A 86 -14.41 4.79 -7.37
C VAL A 86 -12.89 4.77 -7.25
N TRP A 87 -12.40 4.05 -6.25
CA TRP A 87 -11.04 3.52 -6.18
C TRP A 87 -11.07 2.00 -6.22
N LEU A 88 -9.99 1.38 -6.65
CA LEU A 88 -9.89 -0.06 -6.81
C LEU A 88 -8.49 -0.58 -6.46
N PHE A 89 -8.41 -1.86 -6.16
CA PHE A 89 -7.18 -2.57 -5.84
C PHE A 89 -7.15 -3.96 -6.48
N ASN A 90 -5.98 -4.60 -6.45
CA ASN A 90 -5.77 -5.92 -7.05
C ASN A 90 -6.09 -6.01 -8.57
N GLY A 91 -5.97 -4.93 -9.30
CA GLY A 91 -6.21 -4.92 -10.75
C GLY A 91 -5.39 -5.98 -11.48
N GLN A 92 -4.07 -6.04 -11.24
CA GLN A 92 -3.16 -7.03 -11.82
C GLN A 92 -2.71 -8.03 -10.76
N ARG A 93 -3.64 -8.80 -10.18
CA ARG A 93 -3.39 -9.81 -9.13
C ARG A 93 -4.39 -10.98 -9.27
N ASN A 94 -4.13 -12.07 -8.54
CA ASN A 94 -5.07 -13.18 -8.37
C ASN A 94 -5.58 -13.76 -9.70
N GLY A 95 -4.68 -14.11 -10.63
CA GLY A 95 -5.05 -14.69 -11.92
C GLY A 95 -5.46 -13.66 -12.99
N ARG A 96 -5.32 -12.35 -12.72
CA ARG A 96 -5.64 -11.29 -13.67
C ARG A 96 -4.39 -10.79 -14.41
N ALA A 97 -4.46 -10.80 -15.73
CA ALA A 97 -3.37 -10.33 -16.59
C ALA A 97 -3.33 -8.78 -16.70
N PHE A 98 -4.51 -8.12 -16.64
CA PHE A 98 -4.65 -6.72 -17.00
C PHE A 98 -4.93 -5.88 -15.75
N GLY A 99 -4.01 -4.97 -15.49
CA GLY A 99 -4.03 -4.02 -14.38
C GLY A 99 -4.46 -2.62 -14.80
N THR A 100 -3.99 -1.63 -14.04
CA THR A 100 -4.49 -0.26 -14.10
C THR A 100 -3.64 0.71 -14.94
N ALA A 101 -2.53 0.26 -15.54
CA ALA A 101 -1.78 1.09 -16.48
C ALA A 101 -2.46 1.14 -17.88
N ALA A 102 -3.73 1.59 -17.92
CA ALA A 102 -4.59 1.62 -19.08
C ALA A 102 -5.71 2.67 -18.91
N GLU A 103 -6.43 2.99 -20.00
CA GLU A 103 -7.61 3.86 -19.92
C GLU A 103 -8.83 3.17 -19.26
N TYR A 104 -8.93 1.84 -19.35
CA TYR A 104 -10.05 1.07 -18.82
C TYR A 104 -9.59 -0.23 -18.17
N ILE A 105 -10.34 -0.65 -17.17
CA ILE A 105 -10.23 -1.97 -16.55
C ILE A 105 -11.62 -2.53 -16.26
N ALA A 106 -11.84 -3.83 -16.52
CA ALA A 106 -13.03 -4.55 -16.05
C ALA A 106 -12.62 -5.50 -14.92
N LEU A 107 -13.32 -5.48 -13.79
CA LEU A 107 -13.01 -6.29 -12.63
C LEU A 107 -14.23 -6.50 -11.73
N ALA A 108 -14.18 -7.53 -10.88
CA ALA A 108 -15.25 -7.87 -9.97
C ALA A 108 -15.61 -6.71 -9.02
N GLU A 109 -16.90 -6.45 -8.81
CA GLU A 109 -17.39 -5.30 -8.02
C GLU A 109 -16.83 -5.25 -6.60
N HIS A 110 -16.49 -6.40 -6.00
CA HIS A 110 -15.92 -6.44 -4.63
C HIS A 110 -14.49 -5.85 -4.52
N LEU A 111 -13.81 -5.66 -5.65
CA LEU A 111 -12.50 -5.00 -5.72
C LEU A 111 -12.60 -3.49 -5.90
N VAL A 112 -13.81 -2.97 -6.00
CA VAL A 112 -14.10 -1.58 -6.30
C VAL A 112 -14.91 -0.95 -5.17
N THR A 113 -14.52 0.25 -4.76
CA THR A 113 -15.11 0.96 -3.62
C THR A 113 -15.43 2.40 -4.03
N PRO A 114 -16.58 2.96 -3.62
CA PRO A 114 -16.90 4.36 -3.85
C PRO A 114 -15.82 5.32 -3.33
N LEU A 115 -15.50 6.34 -4.13
CA LEU A 115 -14.56 7.40 -3.79
C LEU A 115 -15.34 8.69 -3.52
N PRO A 116 -15.20 9.33 -2.34
CA PRO A 116 -15.83 10.60 -2.04
C PRO A 116 -15.48 11.69 -3.05
N ASP A 117 -16.41 12.63 -3.31
CA ASP A 117 -16.24 13.67 -4.33
C ASP A 117 -15.09 14.64 -4.02
N ASP A 118 -14.80 14.85 -2.76
CA ASP A 118 -13.71 15.72 -2.28
C ASP A 118 -12.33 15.03 -2.27
N VAL A 119 -12.23 13.75 -2.67
CA VAL A 119 -10.98 13.01 -2.85
C VAL A 119 -10.62 12.98 -4.33
N SER A 120 -9.43 13.45 -4.71
CA SER A 120 -8.97 13.39 -6.09
C SER A 120 -8.73 11.94 -6.54
N PHE A 121 -8.83 11.66 -7.85
CA PHE A 121 -8.51 10.32 -8.38
C PHE A 121 -7.06 9.92 -8.12
N ALA A 122 -6.12 10.86 -8.20
CA ALA A 122 -4.73 10.60 -7.85
C ALA A 122 -4.59 10.13 -6.38
N ALA A 123 -5.33 10.74 -5.45
CA ALA A 123 -5.41 10.27 -4.06
C ALA A 123 -6.13 8.91 -3.96
N GLY A 124 -7.22 8.71 -4.70
CA GLY A 124 -7.93 7.43 -4.78
C GLY A 124 -7.03 6.26 -5.20
N ALA A 125 -6.16 6.47 -6.18
CA ALA A 125 -5.20 5.48 -6.64
C ALA A 125 -4.07 5.14 -5.63
N THR A 126 -4.01 5.82 -4.48
CA THR A 126 -3.10 5.49 -3.36
C THR A 126 -3.76 4.65 -2.26
N LEU A 127 -5.08 4.43 -2.34
CA LEU A 127 -5.85 3.74 -1.28
C LEU A 127 -5.76 2.22 -1.36
N GLY A 128 -5.47 1.66 -2.51
CA GLY A 128 -5.37 0.21 -2.73
C GLY A 128 -4.28 -0.45 -1.87
N ILE A 129 -3.20 -0.90 -2.46
CA ILE A 129 -2.13 -1.60 -1.73
C ILE A 129 -1.62 -0.79 -0.54
N PRO A 130 -1.29 0.52 -0.64
CA PRO A 130 -0.72 1.23 0.48
C PRO A 130 -1.63 1.37 1.70
N CYS A 131 -2.84 1.91 1.53
CA CYS A 131 -3.74 2.18 2.65
C CYS A 131 -4.33 0.89 3.23
N MET A 132 -4.75 -0.07 2.38
CA MET A 132 -5.26 -1.36 2.84
C MET A 132 -4.19 -2.18 3.57
N THR A 133 -2.92 -2.17 3.11
CA THR A 133 -1.82 -2.83 3.83
C THR A 133 -1.63 -2.20 5.21
N ALA A 134 -1.63 -0.88 5.31
CA ALA A 134 -1.55 -0.17 6.59
C ALA A 134 -2.69 -0.58 7.52
N TRP A 135 -3.93 -0.58 7.04
CA TRP A 135 -5.09 -1.02 7.81
C TRP A 135 -4.95 -2.46 8.29
N CYS A 136 -4.57 -3.38 7.39
CA CYS A 136 -4.40 -4.80 7.74
C CYS A 136 -3.29 -5.03 8.78
N CYS A 137 -2.19 -4.27 8.73
CA CYS A 137 -1.13 -4.34 9.74
C CYS A 137 -1.61 -3.85 11.12
N LEU A 138 -2.51 -2.87 11.15
CA LEU A 138 -2.99 -2.26 12.39
C LEU A 138 -4.16 -3.02 13.02
N PHE A 139 -5.18 -3.35 12.22
CA PHE A 139 -6.48 -3.78 12.73
C PHE A 139 -6.85 -5.22 12.39
N GLY A 140 -6.03 -5.91 11.60
CA GLY A 140 -6.38 -7.24 11.11
C GLY A 140 -6.45 -8.34 12.17
N ASP A 141 -6.05 -8.07 13.40
CA ASP A 141 -6.09 -8.95 14.56
C ASP A 141 -6.71 -8.28 15.81
N GLY A 142 -7.39 -7.13 15.63
CA GLY A 142 -8.14 -6.48 16.70
C GLY A 142 -7.90 -4.98 16.81
N THR A 143 -8.36 -4.40 17.91
CA THR A 143 -8.21 -2.97 18.21
C THR A 143 -6.80 -2.62 18.66
N ILE A 144 -6.38 -1.39 18.35
CA ILE A 144 -5.11 -0.81 18.79
C ILE A 144 -5.31 0.37 19.75
N ALA A 145 -6.54 0.60 20.20
CA ALA A 145 -6.84 1.72 21.12
C ALA A 145 -6.00 1.60 22.40
N GLY A 146 -5.34 2.68 22.78
CA GLY A 146 -4.44 2.74 23.94
C GLY A 146 -3.07 2.09 23.76
N GLN A 147 -2.78 1.47 22.60
CA GLN A 147 -1.49 0.89 22.29
C GLN A 147 -0.46 1.96 21.90
N THR A 148 0.82 1.63 22.05
CA THR A 148 1.92 2.35 21.41
C THR A 148 2.34 1.60 20.13
N VAL A 149 2.23 2.26 18.99
CA VAL A 149 2.53 1.70 17.66
C VAL A 149 3.80 2.34 17.09
N LEU A 150 4.77 1.54 16.72
CA LEU A 150 5.93 1.97 15.93
C LEU A 150 5.69 1.70 14.45
N VAL A 151 5.82 2.72 13.61
CA VAL A 151 5.75 2.62 12.14
C VAL A 151 7.13 2.83 11.55
N THR A 152 7.74 1.79 11.00
CA THR A 152 9.01 1.93 10.29
C THR A 152 8.75 2.52 8.89
N GLY A 153 9.57 3.50 8.49
CA GLY A 153 9.38 4.21 7.23
C GLY A 153 8.08 5.05 7.17
N GLY A 154 7.79 5.81 8.24
CA GLY A 154 6.52 6.54 8.44
C GLY A 154 6.14 7.58 7.39
N ALA A 155 7.03 7.96 6.46
CA ALA A 155 6.75 8.85 5.34
C ALA A 155 6.61 8.12 3.99
N GLY A 156 6.76 6.79 3.97
CA GLY A 156 6.57 5.96 2.77
C GLY A 156 5.09 5.79 2.40
N ALA A 157 4.83 5.11 1.26
CA ALA A 157 3.48 4.92 0.75
C ALA A 157 2.53 4.21 1.75
N VAL A 158 2.99 3.17 2.43
CA VAL A 158 2.22 2.48 3.49
C VAL A 158 2.34 3.23 4.81
N GLY A 159 3.56 3.66 5.16
CA GLY A 159 3.88 4.22 6.48
C GLY A 159 3.04 5.45 6.84
N HIS A 160 2.85 6.41 5.92
CA HIS A 160 2.07 7.62 6.21
C HIS A 160 0.58 7.32 6.44
N TYR A 161 0.02 6.27 5.80
CA TYR A 161 -1.32 5.79 6.12
C TYR A 161 -1.35 5.07 7.47
N ALA A 162 -0.33 4.25 7.76
CA ALA A 162 -0.24 3.57 9.04
C ALA A 162 -0.19 4.56 10.22
N VAL A 163 0.57 5.66 10.08
CA VAL A 163 0.59 6.74 11.09
C VAL A 163 -0.81 7.34 11.29
N GLN A 164 -1.49 7.74 10.20
CA GLN A 164 -2.80 8.37 10.28
C GLN A 164 -3.88 7.44 10.84
N LEU A 165 -3.92 6.20 10.36
CA LEU A 165 -4.89 5.21 10.80
C LEU A 165 -4.65 4.79 12.26
N ALA A 166 -3.39 4.64 12.68
CA ALA A 166 -3.06 4.35 14.07
C ALA A 166 -3.48 5.49 15.00
N LYS A 167 -3.23 6.75 14.60
CA LYS A 167 -3.70 7.93 15.34
C LYS A 167 -5.22 7.97 15.46
N GLY A 168 -5.92 7.77 14.33
CA GLY A 168 -7.38 7.68 14.30
C GLY A 168 -7.95 6.53 15.12
N GLY A 169 -7.20 5.43 15.26
CA GLY A 169 -7.52 4.26 16.08
C GLY A 169 -7.23 4.42 17.56
N GLY A 170 -6.76 5.59 18.02
CA GLY A 170 -6.52 5.89 19.44
C GLY A 170 -5.17 5.41 19.97
N ALA A 171 -4.19 5.14 19.10
CA ALA A 171 -2.84 4.76 19.51
C ALA A 171 -1.92 5.98 19.74
N GLN A 172 -0.88 5.79 20.54
CA GLN A 172 0.33 6.62 20.49
C GLN A 172 1.22 6.13 19.35
N VAL A 173 1.73 7.05 18.51
CA VAL A 173 2.42 6.67 17.28
C VAL A 173 3.85 7.19 17.27
N ILE A 174 4.79 6.27 17.12
CA ILE A 174 6.20 6.53 16.85
C ILE A 174 6.46 6.23 15.37
N ALA A 175 7.16 7.10 14.66
CA ALA A 175 7.54 6.88 13.27
C ALA A 175 9.05 6.97 13.09
N THR A 176 9.65 6.04 12.34
CA THR A 176 11.04 6.19 11.91
C THR A 176 11.12 6.71 10.48
N VAL A 177 12.10 7.56 10.21
CA VAL A 177 12.33 8.21 8.92
C VAL A 177 13.81 8.33 8.61
N SER A 178 14.16 8.73 7.36
CA SER A 178 15.57 8.82 6.92
C SER A 178 16.04 10.23 6.57
N SER A 179 15.17 11.24 6.68
CA SER A 179 15.55 12.65 6.40
C SER A 179 14.64 13.63 7.14
N PRO A 180 15.05 14.92 7.26
CA PRO A 180 14.22 15.96 7.85
C PRO A 180 12.87 16.16 7.13
N GLU A 181 12.82 16.10 5.80
CA GLU A 181 11.60 16.25 5.00
C GLU A 181 10.62 15.12 5.30
N LYS A 182 11.13 13.88 5.41
CA LYS A 182 10.34 12.71 5.81
C LYS A 182 9.86 12.82 7.25
N ALA A 183 10.64 13.45 8.13
CA ALA A 183 10.22 13.70 9.51
C ALA A 183 9.05 14.66 9.57
N GLU A 184 9.08 15.74 8.80
CA GLU A 184 7.98 16.69 8.73
C GLU A 184 6.71 16.04 8.20
N GLN A 185 6.82 15.21 7.16
CA GLN A 185 5.70 14.44 6.63
C GLN A 185 5.08 13.49 7.68
N ALA A 186 5.89 12.79 8.45
CA ALA A 186 5.41 11.90 9.50
C ALA A 186 4.72 12.66 10.65
N ARG A 187 5.21 13.87 11.02
CA ARG A 187 4.53 14.75 12.00
C ARG A 187 3.19 15.22 11.47
N ARG A 188 3.12 15.67 10.23
CA ARG A 188 1.85 16.08 9.58
C ARG A 188 0.85 14.93 9.50
N ALA A 189 1.32 13.69 9.35
CA ALA A 189 0.49 12.50 9.40
C ALA A 189 -0.02 12.17 10.82
N GLY A 190 0.52 12.80 11.86
CA GLY A 190 0.06 12.69 13.25
C GLY A 190 0.95 11.82 14.15
N ALA A 191 2.21 11.55 13.79
CA ALA A 191 3.15 10.85 14.67
C ALA A 191 3.45 11.69 15.92
N ASP A 192 3.36 11.07 17.11
CA ASP A 192 3.66 11.71 18.40
C ASP A 192 5.17 11.84 18.63
N LEU A 193 5.95 10.85 18.12
CA LEU A 193 7.41 10.88 18.11
C LEU A 193 7.91 10.49 16.72
N VAL A 194 8.84 11.29 16.19
CA VAL A 194 9.50 10.99 14.91
C VAL A 194 11.01 10.86 15.17
N ILE A 195 11.60 9.76 14.70
CA ILE A 195 13.00 9.42 14.91
C ILE A 195 13.69 9.27 13.54
N ASN A 196 14.74 10.05 13.30
CA ASN A 196 15.57 9.85 12.12
C ASN A 196 16.60 8.74 12.40
N TYR A 197 16.33 7.52 11.94
CA TYR A 197 17.16 6.36 12.21
C TYR A 197 18.61 6.43 11.67
N ARG A 198 18.90 7.42 10.82
CA ARG A 198 20.26 7.64 10.30
C ARG A 198 21.14 8.44 11.26
N THR A 199 20.54 9.25 12.13
CA THR A 199 21.25 10.21 12.98
C THR A 199 20.92 10.06 14.46
N GLU A 200 19.92 9.23 14.81
CA GLU A 200 19.39 9.11 16.16
C GLU A 200 19.29 7.65 16.58
N ASP A 201 19.45 7.39 17.88
CA ASP A 201 19.25 6.06 18.46
C ASP A 201 17.76 5.76 18.61
N VAL A 202 17.27 4.87 17.74
CA VAL A 202 15.85 4.46 17.71
C VAL A 202 15.47 3.76 19.01
N VAL A 203 16.36 2.92 19.56
CA VAL A 203 16.08 2.16 20.79
C VAL A 203 15.98 3.11 21.97
N ALA A 204 17.00 3.93 22.20
CA ALA A 204 17.03 4.85 23.33
C ALA A 204 15.82 5.81 23.33
N LYS A 205 15.49 6.40 22.17
CA LYS A 205 14.36 7.34 22.06
C LYS A 205 13.00 6.67 22.24
N THR A 206 12.80 5.50 21.66
CA THR A 206 11.55 4.74 21.83
C THR A 206 11.36 4.30 23.27
N MET A 207 12.40 3.76 23.92
CA MET A 207 12.32 3.32 25.32
C MET A 207 12.09 4.50 26.27
N ALA A 208 12.73 5.64 26.03
CA ALA A 208 12.46 6.86 26.83
C ALA A 208 11.01 7.32 26.68
N PHE A 209 10.47 7.35 25.44
CA PHE A 209 9.08 7.76 25.16
C PHE A 209 8.04 6.83 25.81
N THR A 210 8.31 5.53 25.84
CA THR A 210 7.41 4.52 26.41
C THR A 210 7.61 4.24 27.89
N GLY A 211 8.44 5.02 28.60
CA GLY A 211 8.78 4.77 29.99
C GLY A 211 9.41 3.39 30.24
N GLN A 212 10.27 2.95 29.36
CA GLN A 212 10.97 1.64 29.36
C GLN A 212 10.05 0.42 29.13
N ARG A 213 8.76 0.62 28.79
CA ARG A 213 7.82 -0.47 28.55
C ARG A 213 7.99 -1.12 27.17
N GLY A 214 8.41 -0.35 26.18
CA GLY A 214 8.46 -0.75 24.80
C GLY A 214 7.12 -0.53 24.05
N VAL A 215 7.04 -1.01 22.81
CA VAL A 215 5.90 -0.81 21.91
C VAL A 215 5.02 -2.07 21.83
N ASP A 216 3.70 -1.86 21.73
CA ASP A 216 2.73 -2.94 21.65
C ASP A 216 2.60 -3.51 20.24
N ARG A 217 2.91 -2.68 19.23
CA ARG A 217 2.82 -3.08 17.81
C ARG A 217 3.89 -2.38 16.98
N VAL A 218 4.45 -3.13 16.03
CA VAL A 218 5.28 -2.58 14.95
C VAL A 218 4.63 -2.85 13.60
N VAL A 219 4.52 -1.82 12.76
CA VAL A 219 4.18 -1.92 11.33
C VAL A 219 5.49 -1.82 10.56
N ASP A 220 5.98 -2.94 10.06
CA ASP A 220 7.36 -3.06 9.57
C ASP A 220 7.47 -3.17 8.05
N VAL A 221 8.22 -2.21 7.46
CA VAL A 221 8.52 -2.15 6.02
C VAL A 221 9.71 -3.02 5.62
N ASP A 222 10.55 -3.43 6.57
CA ASP A 222 11.75 -4.22 6.29
C ASP A 222 12.15 -5.10 7.49
N PHE A 223 11.40 -6.16 7.69
CA PHE A 223 11.57 -7.05 8.84
C PHE A 223 13.01 -7.53 9.03
N GLY A 224 13.62 -8.05 7.97
CA GLY A 224 14.97 -8.60 8.06
C GLY A 224 16.05 -7.55 8.33
N GLY A 225 15.86 -6.32 7.83
CA GLY A 225 16.75 -5.21 8.11
C GLY A 225 16.56 -4.62 9.51
N ASN A 226 15.34 -4.67 10.04
CA ASN A 226 14.99 -4.04 11.32
C ASN A 226 15.00 -5.00 12.52
N LEU A 227 15.00 -6.33 12.30
CA LEU A 227 14.71 -7.35 13.31
C LEU A 227 15.44 -7.15 14.62
N SER A 228 16.77 -6.96 14.59
CA SER A 228 17.61 -6.80 15.79
C SER A 228 17.27 -5.55 16.60
N THR A 229 16.86 -4.47 15.93
CA THR A 229 16.40 -3.23 16.57
C THR A 229 15.00 -3.41 17.12
N THR A 230 14.10 -3.96 16.30
CA THR A 230 12.69 -4.18 16.64
C THR A 230 12.52 -5.02 17.89
N LEU A 231 13.25 -6.13 18.04
CA LEU A 231 13.14 -7.01 19.22
C LEU A 231 13.49 -6.31 20.54
N LYS A 232 14.44 -5.36 20.54
CA LYS A 232 14.77 -4.56 21.71
C LYS A 232 13.65 -3.62 22.15
N LEU A 233 12.77 -3.25 21.22
CA LEU A 233 11.68 -2.29 21.42
C LEU A 233 10.36 -2.93 21.84
N MET A 234 10.17 -4.24 21.63
CA MET A 234 8.90 -4.92 21.84
C MET A 234 8.56 -5.05 23.33
N ALA A 235 7.33 -4.67 23.66
CA ALA A 235 6.72 -4.96 24.96
C ALA A 235 6.32 -6.44 25.09
N MET A 236 5.85 -6.86 26.27
CA MET A 236 5.23 -8.17 26.47
C MET A 236 3.89 -8.27 25.73
N ASN A 237 3.58 -9.43 25.16
CA ASN A 237 2.33 -9.72 24.43
C ASN A 237 2.08 -8.76 23.25
N SER A 238 3.11 -8.44 22.51
CA SER A 238 3.12 -7.47 21.42
C SER A 238 3.09 -8.12 20.03
N THR A 239 2.86 -7.32 18.98
CA THR A 239 2.76 -7.82 17.59
C THR A 239 3.75 -7.11 16.67
N ILE A 240 4.47 -7.88 15.87
CA ILE A 240 5.23 -7.37 14.71
C ILE A 240 4.43 -7.71 13.44
N ALA A 241 3.81 -6.69 12.82
CA ALA A 241 3.10 -6.83 11.56
C ALA A 241 4.03 -6.46 10.39
N VAL A 242 4.35 -7.44 9.54
CA VAL A 242 5.38 -7.35 8.49
C VAL A 242 4.71 -7.36 7.12
N TYR A 243 5.04 -6.40 6.25
CA TYR A 243 4.56 -6.37 4.87
C TYR A 243 5.70 -6.35 3.82
N ALA A 244 6.95 -6.22 4.26
CA ALA A 244 8.12 -6.33 3.38
C ALA A 244 9.39 -6.74 4.16
N THR A 245 10.40 -7.25 3.43
CA THR A 245 11.68 -7.69 3.98
C THR A 245 12.76 -7.66 2.89
N ASN A 246 13.09 -6.46 2.40
CA ASN A 246 14.03 -6.30 1.28
C ASN A 246 15.49 -6.25 1.70
N GLY A 247 15.81 -5.73 2.89
CA GLY A 247 17.18 -5.60 3.40
C GLY A 247 17.81 -6.96 3.71
N ASN A 248 17.01 -7.91 4.21
CA ASN A 248 17.39 -9.31 4.37
C ASN A 248 16.16 -10.19 4.15
N ARG A 249 16.15 -10.95 3.06
CA ARG A 249 14.98 -11.78 2.65
C ARG A 249 14.82 -13.08 3.45
N ALA A 250 15.84 -13.50 4.16
CA ALA A 250 15.84 -14.75 4.95
C ALA A 250 16.56 -14.51 6.30
N PRO A 251 16.00 -13.66 7.19
CA PRO A 251 16.63 -13.41 8.47
C PRO A 251 16.58 -14.62 9.38
N VAL A 252 17.62 -14.81 10.20
CA VAL A 252 17.56 -15.74 11.32
C VAL A 252 16.70 -15.14 12.42
N VAL A 253 15.60 -15.80 12.75
CA VAL A 253 14.66 -15.31 13.76
C VAL A 253 15.03 -15.93 15.12
N PRO A 254 15.38 -15.15 16.15
CA PRO A 254 15.71 -15.64 17.48
C PRO A 254 14.43 -16.01 18.24
N MET A 255 13.89 -17.21 17.96
CA MET A 255 12.60 -17.66 18.50
C MET A 255 12.51 -17.60 20.02
N ARG A 256 13.61 -17.84 20.72
CA ARG A 256 13.65 -17.77 22.19
C ARG A 256 13.26 -16.38 22.69
N GLU A 257 13.78 -15.32 22.07
CA GLU A 257 13.46 -13.93 22.43
C GLU A 257 11.97 -13.60 22.16
N LEU A 258 11.41 -14.11 21.04
CA LEU A 258 9.98 -13.92 20.75
C LEU A 258 9.11 -14.63 21.80
N MET A 259 9.49 -15.86 22.18
CA MET A 259 8.76 -16.65 23.19
C MET A 259 8.81 -15.98 24.57
N GLU A 260 9.96 -15.47 24.99
CA GLU A 260 10.14 -14.80 26.30
C GLU A 260 9.26 -13.58 26.46
N LYS A 261 8.96 -12.87 25.37
CA LYS A 261 8.06 -11.70 25.35
C LYS A 261 6.66 -12.00 24.81
N CYS A 262 6.35 -13.25 24.45
CA CYS A 262 5.08 -13.64 23.82
C CYS A 262 4.76 -12.78 22.58
N ILE A 263 5.75 -12.54 21.72
CA ILE A 263 5.60 -11.71 20.52
C ILE A 263 4.90 -12.50 19.42
N ALA A 264 3.80 -11.95 18.87
CA ALA A 264 3.17 -12.44 17.67
C ALA A 264 3.88 -11.88 16.42
N LEU A 265 4.38 -12.74 15.54
CA LEU A 265 4.89 -12.35 14.23
C LEU A 265 3.81 -12.57 13.18
N ARG A 266 3.31 -11.50 12.58
CA ARG A 266 2.27 -11.51 11.56
C ARG A 266 2.81 -11.00 10.24
N ALA A 267 3.23 -11.93 9.36
CA ALA A 267 3.60 -11.62 7.98
C ALA A 267 2.36 -11.54 7.10
N LEU A 268 2.25 -10.54 6.25
CA LEU A 268 1.12 -10.38 5.35
C LEU A 268 1.52 -9.92 3.94
N VAL A 269 0.75 -10.41 2.98
CA VAL A 269 0.73 -9.94 1.60
C VAL A 269 -0.72 -9.65 1.26
N LEU A 270 -1.06 -8.40 0.96
CA LEU A 270 -2.44 -7.92 0.85
C LEU A 270 -3.33 -8.81 -0.02
N PHE A 271 -2.86 -9.18 -1.20
CA PHE A 271 -3.64 -9.97 -2.18
C PHE A 271 -3.80 -11.46 -1.83
N ALA A 272 -3.20 -11.93 -0.73
CA ALA A 272 -3.37 -13.28 -0.19
C ALA A 272 -4.25 -13.31 1.08
N LEU A 273 -4.72 -12.16 1.55
CA LEU A 273 -5.55 -12.07 2.75
C LEU A 273 -7.00 -12.54 2.48
N PRO A 274 -7.70 -13.03 3.52
CA PRO A 274 -9.08 -13.46 3.38
C PRO A 274 -10.00 -12.35 2.85
N PRO A 275 -10.96 -12.65 1.95
CA PRO A 275 -11.88 -11.66 1.38
C PRO A 275 -12.65 -10.86 2.45
N ALA A 276 -13.06 -11.49 3.54
CA ALA A 276 -13.76 -10.83 4.65
C ALA A 276 -12.90 -9.74 5.31
N LEU A 277 -11.60 -9.98 5.47
CA LEU A 277 -10.67 -9.00 6.03
C LEU A 277 -10.47 -7.82 5.10
N LEU A 278 -10.37 -8.08 3.78
CA LEU A 278 -10.27 -7.03 2.77
C LEU A 278 -11.54 -6.17 2.70
N ALA A 279 -12.72 -6.78 2.81
CA ALA A 279 -13.99 -6.07 2.87
C ALA A 279 -14.09 -5.16 4.11
N SER A 280 -13.63 -5.63 5.27
CA SER A 280 -13.55 -4.82 6.49
C SER A 280 -12.61 -3.62 6.31
N ALA A 281 -11.45 -3.84 5.68
CA ALA A 281 -10.51 -2.76 5.37
C ALA A 281 -11.13 -1.70 4.45
N GLN A 282 -11.82 -2.11 3.37
CA GLN A 282 -12.52 -1.20 2.47
C GLN A 282 -13.58 -0.37 3.21
N ALA A 283 -14.40 -1.02 4.05
CA ALA A 283 -15.46 -0.35 4.80
C ALA A 283 -14.91 0.69 5.79
N ASP A 284 -13.86 0.35 6.53
CA ASP A 284 -13.28 1.26 7.52
C ASP A 284 -12.46 2.38 6.87
N ILE A 285 -11.77 2.12 5.76
CA ILE A 285 -11.13 3.16 4.96
C ILE A 285 -12.19 4.14 4.41
N SER A 286 -13.34 3.65 3.95
CA SER A 286 -14.43 4.52 3.50
C SER A 286 -14.96 5.41 4.64
N LYS A 287 -15.13 4.88 5.85
CA LYS A 287 -15.50 5.67 7.05
C LYS A 287 -14.43 6.71 7.38
N TRP A 288 -13.15 6.30 7.35
CA TRP A 288 -12.03 7.21 7.59
C TRP A 288 -11.97 8.34 6.56
N LEU A 289 -12.18 8.04 5.28
CA LEU A 289 -12.26 9.06 4.22
C LEU A 289 -13.38 10.08 4.48
N ALA A 290 -14.51 9.66 5.02
CA ALA A 290 -15.63 10.54 5.35
C ALA A 290 -15.33 11.52 6.51
N THR A 291 -14.27 11.31 7.31
CA THR A 291 -13.89 12.24 8.39
C THR A 291 -13.34 13.57 7.88
N GLY A 292 -12.91 13.66 6.63
CA GLY A 292 -12.26 14.83 6.04
C GLY A 292 -10.81 15.09 6.51
N LYS A 293 -10.37 14.44 7.58
CA LYS A 293 -9.01 14.57 8.15
C LYS A 293 -8.10 13.49 7.56
N ARG A 294 -7.56 13.74 6.38
CA ARG A 294 -6.74 12.79 5.65
C ARG A 294 -5.63 13.48 4.85
N LEU A 295 -4.48 12.84 4.79
CA LEU A 295 -3.33 13.27 4.01
C LEU A 295 -3.00 12.19 3.00
N HIS A 296 -3.04 12.53 1.72
CA HIS A 296 -2.63 11.66 0.61
C HIS A 296 -1.33 12.20 0.02
N THR A 297 -0.26 11.42 0.13
CA THR A 297 1.07 11.86 -0.31
C THR A 297 1.40 11.25 -1.66
N ILE A 298 1.50 12.12 -2.67
CA ILE A 298 1.87 11.78 -4.04
C ILE A 298 3.30 12.24 -4.28
N ALA A 299 4.19 11.28 -4.56
CA ALA A 299 5.61 11.52 -4.76
C ALA A 299 5.93 12.12 -6.12
N ALA A 300 5.24 11.66 -7.16
CA ALA A 300 5.37 12.12 -8.54
C ALA A 300 4.15 11.66 -9.36
N GLN A 301 3.90 12.37 -10.47
CA GLN A 301 2.87 12.01 -11.45
C GLN A 301 3.51 11.93 -12.84
N PHE A 302 3.12 10.92 -13.60
CA PHE A 302 3.58 10.63 -14.96
C PHE A 302 2.37 10.41 -15.87
N ARG A 303 2.48 10.68 -17.15
CA ARG A 303 1.46 10.31 -18.15
C ARG A 303 1.47 8.80 -18.39
N LEU A 304 0.38 8.25 -18.92
CA LEU A 304 0.26 6.81 -19.21
C LEU A 304 1.42 6.31 -20.10
N ALA A 305 1.80 7.06 -21.13
CA ALA A 305 2.94 6.74 -21.97
C ALA A 305 4.30 6.73 -21.24
N GLU A 306 4.38 7.35 -20.06
CA GLU A 306 5.58 7.45 -19.23
C GLU A 306 5.60 6.43 -18.07
N THR A 307 4.79 5.38 -18.15
CA THR A 307 4.71 4.34 -17.10
C THR A 307 6.09 3.72 -16.81
N ALA A 308 6.98 3.61 -17.79
CA ALA A 308 8.35 3.12 -17.56
C ALA A 308 9.12 4.03 -16.60
N GLN A 309 9.02 5.35 -16.73
CA GLN A 309 9.64 6.33 -15.85
C GLN A 309 9.01 6.29 -14.44
N ALA A 310 7.69 6.08 -14.37
CA ALA A 310 6.99 5.89 -13.09
C ALA A 310 7.52 4.66 -12.33
N HIS A 311 7.73 3.52 -13.03
CA HIS A 311 8.34 2.33 -12.45
C HIS A 311 9.77 2.59 -11.97
N LEU A 312 10.60 3.28 -12.76
CA LEU A 312 11.97 3.66 -12.37
C LEU A 312 11.98 4.57 -11.14
N ALA A 313 11.03 5.50 -11.02
CA ALA A 313 10.89 6.36 -9.84
C ALA A 313 10.58 5.55 -8.56
N VAL A 314 9.80 4.47 -8.68
CA VAL A 314 9.56 3.55 -7.56
C VAL A 314 10.80 2.73 -7.23
N GLU A 315 11.56 2.26 -8.22
CA GLU A 315 12.80 1.48 -8.03
C GLU A 315 13.88 2.25 -7.26
N LYS A 316 14.00 3.57 -7.46
CA LYS A 316 14.94 4.41 -6.72
C LYS A 316 14.73 4.40 -5.21
N GLY A 317 13.52 4.09 -4.74
CA GLY A 317 13.21 3.91 -3.32
C GLY A 317 13.24 5.18 -2.45
N ASP A 318 13.79 6.28 -2.92
CA ASP A 318 13.86 7.55 -2.17
C ASP A 318 12.70 8.48 -2.56
N LYS A 319 11.50 8.13 -2.10
CA LYS A 319 10.28 8.89 -2.41
C LYS A 319 9.42 9.10 -1.17
N LEU A 320 8.65 10.19 -1.19
CA LEU A 320 7.60 10.49 -0.21
C LEU A 320 6.25 10.07 -0.77
N GLY A 321 5.63 9.04 -0.18
CA GLY A 321 4.31 8.58 -0.62
C GLY A 321 4.34 7.70 -1.89
N THR A 322 3.31 7.83 -2.74
CA THR A 322 3.03 6.97 -3.90
C THR A 322 3.31 7.67 -5.22
N VAL A 323 3.82 6.93 -6.20
CA VAL A 323 3.95 7.39 -7.59
C VAL A 323 2.67 7.06 -8.34
N ILE A 324 2.17 8.02 -9.13
CA ILE A 324 0.90 7.94 -9.86
C ILE A 324 1.16 8.05 -11.36
N VAL A 325 0.41 7.28 -12.13
CA VAL A 325 0.26 7.42 -13.59
C VAL A 325 -1.11 8.02 -13.87
N ASP A 326 -1.15 9.14 -14.59
CA ASP A 326 -2.36 9.80 -15.10
C ASP A 326 -2.82 9.03 -16.34
N CYS A 327 -3.98 8.41 -16.27
CA CYS A 327 -4.56 7.59 -17.34
C CYS A 327 -5.45 8.38 -18.31
N ALA A 328 -5.82 9.63 -17.94
CA ALA A 328 -6.71 10.50 -18.73
C ALA A 328 -5.96 11.35 -19.76
N ARG A 329 -4.63 11.36 -19.75
CA ARG A 329 -3.77 12.21 -20.61
C ARG A 329 -2.78 11.42 -21.42
#